data_a0ff59724ab0e2daff0b969f9624bad7
#
_entry.id   a0ff59724ab0e2daff0b969f9624bad7
#
_cell.length_a   1.000
_cell.length_b   1.000
_cell.length_c   1.000
_cell.angle_alpha   90.00
_cell.angle_beta   90.00
_cell.angle_gamma   90.00
#
_symmetry.space_group_name_H-M   'P 1'
#
loop_
_entity.id
_entity.type
_entity.pdbx_description
1 polymer ?
#
loop_
_entity_poly.entity_id
_entity_poly.type
_entity_poly.pdbx_seq_one_letter_code
_entity_poly.pdbx_strand_id
1 'polypeptide(L)'
;MEKRKNQRLAISNFIPRLPGITALIAAVVALFVLLGGTFESALASQPNAESEIEQLTVCYALGTDAIGKGDVQAGKNIYRDCFTEDATITAIFPDGGQATYTGTNAWGDFVASVFRGNGYVATQHLIGTINIAVQGNNAKMTSYLHATHKRSETSIDVANGTYEDEVVKQNGRWKIRRRTLKLITFLNLSSPPSTVRLSIPSR
;
A
#
# COMPACT_ATOMS: atom_id res chain seq x y z
N MET A 1 -34.54 -18.62 -71.52
CA MET A 1 -33.15 -18.60 -71.04
C MET A 1 -32.59 -17.21 -71.32
N GLU A 2 -32.60 -16.30 -70.40
CA GLU A 2 -32.26 -14.91 -70.65
C GLU A 2 -31.09 -14.53 -69.75
N LYS A 3 -29.98 -14.13 -70.32
CA LYS A 3 -28.74 -13.74 -69.65
C LYS A 3 -28.87 -12.30 -69.15
N ARG A 4 -28.95 -12.08 -67.86
CA ARG A 4 -28.81 -10.73 -67.24
C ARG A 4 -27.34 -10.33 -67.19
N LYS A 5 -27.00 -9.23 -67.90
CA LYS A 5 -25.71 -8.54 -67.80
C LYS A 5 -25.69 -7.70 -66.53
N ASN A 6 -24.71 -7.95 -65.68
CA ASN A 6 -24.37 -7.06 -64.57
C ASN A 6 -23.57 -5.86 -65.05
N GLN A 7 -24.15 -4.69 -65.04
CA GLN A 7 -23.41 -3.43 -65.20
C GLN A 7 -22.95 -2.96 -63.81
N ARG A 8 -21.61 -2.90 -63.63
CA ARG A 8 -21.01 -2.22 -62.49
C ARG A 8 -20.91 -0.74 -62.80
N LEU A 9 -21.61 0.09 -62.00
CA LEU A 9 -21.43 1.53 -61.96
C LEU A 9 -20.14 1.86 -61.25
N ALA A 10 -19.20 2.46 -61.94
CA ALA A 10 -18.00 3.04 -61.35
C ALA A 10 -18.36 4.43 -60.80
N ILE A 11 -18.41 4.59 -59.49
CA ILE A 11 -18.55 5.88 -58.80
C ILE A 11 -17.16 6.48 -58.69
N SER A 12 -16.87 7.48 -59.50
CA SER A 12 -15.67 8.32 -59.44
C SER A 12 -15.85 9.28 -58.28
N ASN A 13 -15.17 9.04 -57.17
CA ASN A 13 -15.09 9.99 -56.04
C ASN A 13 -14.12 11.13 -56.40
N PHE A 14 -14.67 12.21 -56.88
CA PHE A 14 -13.96 13.48 -57.06
C PHE A 14 -13.96 14.23 -55.72
N ILE A 15 -12.85 14.13 -54.97
CA ILE A 15 -12.65 14.93 -53.74
C ILE A 15 -11.91 16.19 -54.15
N PRO A 16 -12.50 17.38 -54.03
CA PRO A 16 -11.78 18.62 -54.29
C PRO A 16 -10.72 18.83 -53.17
N ARG A 17 -9.45 18.85 -53.56
CA ARG A 17 -8.35 19.26 -52.70
C ARG A 17 -8.46 20.79 -52.46
N LEU A 18 -8.87 21.21 -51.28
CA LEU A 18 -8.78 22.60 -50.82
C LEU A 18 -7.34 22.86 -50.32
N PRO A 19 -6.56 23.70 -50.97
CA PRO A 19 -5.14 23.93 -50.61
C PRO A 19 -4.92 24.80 -49.36
N GLY A 20 -5.96 25.09 -48.61
CA GLY A 20 -5.85 26.00 -47.44
C GLY A 20 -5.72 25.31 -46.06
N ILE A 21 -6.13 24.06 -45.93
CA ILE A 21 -6.26 23.45 -44.60
C ILE A 21 -4.92 22.90 -44.09
N THR A 22 -4.06 22.40 -44.98
CA THR A 22 -2.74 21.89 -44.61
C THR A 22 -1.78 23.01 -44.18
N ALA A 23 -1.88 24.18 -44.77
CA ALA A 23 -1.07 25.34 -44.36
C ALA A 23 -1.47 25.91 -42.97
N LEU A 24 -2.78 25.84 -42.61
CA LEU A 24 -3.26 26.33 -41.34
C LEU A 24 -2.82 25.42 -40.14
N ILE A 25 -2.84 24.09 -40.37
CA ILE A 25 -2.41 23.13 -39.33
C ILE A 25 -0.89 23.24 -39.06
N ALA A 26 -0.08 23.43 -40.15
CA ALA A 26 1.34 23.62 -39.98
C ALA A 26 1.70 24.92 -39.23
N ALA A 27 0.95 26.00 -39.47
CA ALA A 27 1.14 27.29 -38.76
C ALA A 27 0.76 27.21 -37.30
N VAL A 28 -0.28 26.48 -36.92
CA VAL A 28 -0.68 26.30 -35.50
C VAL A 28 0.33 25.45 -34.74
N VAL A 29 0.88 24.39 -35.35
CA VAL A 29 1.91 23.56 -34.71
C VAL A 29 3.22 24.35 -34.56
N ALA A 30 3.62 25.15 -35.55
CA ALA A 30 4.80 26.00 -35.46
C ALA A 30 4.67 27.10 -34.40
N LEU A 31 3.46 27.67 -34.21
CA LEU A 31 3.22 28.69 -33.20
C LEU A 31 3.32 28.12 -31.78
N PHE A 32 2.91 26.89 -31.56
CA PHE A 32 3.07 26.20 -30.26
C PHE A 32 4.53 25.92 -29.91
N VAL A 33 5.40 25.66 -30.90
CA VAL A 33 6.83 25.46 -30.67
C VAL A 33 7.54 26.79 -30.38
N LEU A 34 7.08 27.91 -30.99
CA LEU A 34 7.67 29.23 -30.80
C LEU A 34 7.27 29.91 -29.49
N LEU A 35 6.14 29.51 -28.87
CA LEU A 35 5.67 30.05 -27.59
C LEU A 35 6.32 29.37 -26.37
N GLY A 36 7.36 28.54 -26.56
CA GLY A 36 8.14 27.96 -25.46
C GLY A 36 7.29 27.12 -24.49
N GLY A 37 6.17 26.59 -24.96
CA GLY A 37 5.42 25.59 -24.23
C GLY A 37 6.22 24.30 -24.22
N THR A 38 7.21 24.20 -23.35
CA THR A 38 7.70 22.93 -22.90
C THR A 38 6.49 22.25 -22.24
N PHE A 39 5.88 21.27 -22.92
CA PHE A 39 5.20 20.22 -22.22
C PHE A 39 6.30 19.55 -21.37
N GLU A 40 6.56 20.11 -20.19
CA GLU A 40 7.09 19.32 -19.11
C GLU A 40 6.05 18.20 -18.93
N SER A 41 6.30 17.07 -19.62
CA SER A 41 5.77 15.82 -19.16
C SER A 41 6.17 15.80 -17.70
N ALA A 42 5.20 15.93 -16.79
CA ALA A 42 5.42 15.63 -15.39
C ALA A 42 5.82 14.16 -15.39
N LEU A 43 7.13 13.93 -15.58
CA LEU A 43 7.78 12.65 -15.29
C LEU A 43 7.45 12.46 -13.83
N ALA A 44 6.45 11.59 -13.56
CA ALA A 44 6.20 11.13 -12.20
C ALA A 44 7.57 10.70 -11.70
N SER A 45 8.14 11.49 -10.78
CA SER A 45 9.47 11.23 -10.23
C SER A 45 9.41 9.82 -9.69
N GLN A 46 10.29 8.94 -10.18
CA GLN A 46 10.38 7.58 -9.64
C GLN A 46 10.50 7.72 -8.12
N PRO A 47 9.70 6.97 -7.32
CA PRO A 47 9.81 7.04 -5.88
C PRO A 47 11.27 6.86 -5.48
N ASN A 48 11.78 7.73 -4.61
CA ASN A 48 13.13 7.53 -4.10
C ASN A 48 13.15 6.31 -3.17
N ALA A 49 14.33 5.78 -2.87
CA ALA A 49 14.47 4.59 -2.04
C ALA A 49 13.79 4.74 -0.66
N GLU A 50 13.87 5.93 -0.07
CA GLU A 50 13.25 6.21 1.24
C GLU A 50 11.72 6.10 1.18
N SER A 51 11.10 6.68 0.15
CA SER A 51 9.66 6.59 -0.05
C SER A 51 9.20 5.15 -0.30
N GLU A 52 9.95 4.35 -1.07
CA GLU A 52 9.64 2.93 -1.26
C GLU A 52 9.77 2.13 0.04
N ILE A 53 10.78 2.45 0.87
CA ILE A 53 11.00 1.80 2.17
C ILE A 53 9.91 2.20 3.17
N GLU A 54 9.51 3.47 3.19
CA GLU A 54 8.42 3.95 4.04
C GLU A 54 7.11 3.20 3.77
N GLN A 55 6.80 2.87 2.51
CA GLN A 55 5.61 2.10 2.14
C GLN A 55 5.59 0.69 2.77
N LEU A 56 6.73 0.15 3.22
CA LEU A 56 6.76 -1.13 3.93
C LEU A 56 6.08 -1.06 5.29
N THR A 57 6.04 0.11 5.94
CA THR A 57 5.30 0.32 7.19
C THR A 57 3.80 0.27 6.95
N VAL A 58 3.32 0.91 5.89
CA VAL A 58 1.90 0.89 5.47
C VAL A 58 1.50 -0.54 5.10
N CYS A 59 2.33 -1.22 4.31
CA CYS A 59 2.13 -2.60 3.91
C CYS A 59 1.95 -3.51 5.14
N TYR A 60 2.84 -3.42 6.14
CA TYR A 60 2.75 -4.20 7.36
C TYR A 60 1.49 -3.90 8.18
N ALA A 61 1.16 -2.61 8.37
CA ALA A 61 -0.03 -2.20 9.10
C ALA A 61 -1.30 -2.78 8.47
N LEU A 62 -1.46 -2.66 7.15
CA LEU A 62 -2.61 -3.19 6.43
C LEU A 62 -2.70 -4.72 6.52
N GLY A 63 -1.56 -5.43 6.44
CA GLY A 63 -1.52 -6.89 6.61
C GLY A 63 -1.95 -7.32 8.01
N THR A 64 -1.47 -6.63 9.04
CA THR A 64 -1.83 -6.90 10.44
C THR A 64 -3.30 -6.61 10.70
N ASP A 65 -3.83 -5.51 10.17
CA ASP A 65 -5.22 -5.13 10.32
C ASP A 65 -6.19 -6.04 9.54
N ALA A 66 -5.77 -6.62 8.42
CA ALA A 66 -6.53 -7.66 7.75
C ALA A 66 -6.67 -8.91 8.64
N ILE A 67 -5.58 -9.35 9.29
CA ILE A 67 -5.62 -10.45 10.28
C ILE A 67 -6.54 -10.08 11.45
N GLY A 68 -6.46 -8.83 11.93
CA GLY A 68 -7.30 -8.33 13.03
C GLY A 68 -8.80 -8.31 12.73
N LYS A 69 -9.17 -8.27 11.45
CA LYS A 69 -10.57 -8.41 10.98
C LYS A 69 -10.99 -9.86 10.74
N GLY A 70 -10.07 -10.82 10.95
CA GLY A 70 -10.31 -12.25 10.72
C GLY A 70 -9.86 -12.76 9.35
N ASP A 71 -9.41 -11.91 8.43
CA ASP A 71 -8.92 -12.33 7.12
C ASP A 71 -7.41 -12.65 7.17
N VAL A 72 -7.11 -13.80 7.77
CA VAL A 72 -5.73 -14.26 7.98
C VAL A 72 -4.99 -14.44 6.65
N GLN A 73 -5.67 -14.98 5.64
CA GLN A 73 -5.03 -15.26 4.37
C GLN A 73 -4.70 -13.96 3.60
N ALA A 74 -5.60 -12.98 3.60
CA ALA A 74 -5.32 -11.67 3.01
C ALA A 74 -4.13 -11.00 3.71
N GLY A 75 -4.08 -11.01 5.05
CA GLY A 75 -2.97 -10.45 5.80
C GLY A 75 -1.63 -11.11 5.48
N LYS A 76 -1.58 -12.45 5.39
CA LYS A 76 -0.38 -13.18 4.98
C LYS A 76 0.05 -12.85 3.54
N ASN A 77 -0.90 -12.66 2.63
CA ASN A 77 -0.59 -12.26 1.25
C ASN A 77 0.04 -10.88 1.22
N ILE A 78 -0.51 -9.91 1.97
CA ILE A 78 0.05 -8.57 2.11
C ILE A 78 1.47 -8.64 2.70
N TYR A 79 1.70 -9.44 3.74
CA TYR A 79 3.04 -9.60 4.33
C TYR A 79 4.10 -10.08 3.32
N ARG A 80 3.74 -10.93 2.34
CA ARG A 80 4.67 -11.35 1.29
C ARG A 80 5.14 -10.20 0.40
N ASP A 81 4.38 -9.11 0.32
CA ASP A 81 4.80 -7.92 -0.39
C ASP A 81 5.75 -7.04 0.45
N CYS A 82 5.67 -7.09 1.77
CA CYS A 82 6.50 -6.31 2.69
C CYS A 82 7.82 -6.97 3.06
N PHE A 83 7.86 -8.30 3.16
CA PHE A 83 8.98 -9.05 3.72
C PHE A 83 9.67 -9.92 2.67
N THR A 84 10.94 -10.26 2.94
CA THR A 84 11.58 -11.38 2.24
C THR A 84 10.93 -12.70 2.67
N GLU A 85 11.09 -13.75 1.85
CA GLU A 85 10.50 -15.06 2.13
C GLU A 85 11.04 -15.67 3.44
N ASP A 86 12.33 -15.44 3.70
CA ASP A 86 13.08 -15.92 4.86
C ASP A 86 13.16 -14.88 5.99
N ALA A 87 12.32 -13.87 5.98
CA ALA A 87 12.36 -12.80 6.97
C ALA A 87 12.28 -13.35 8.40
N THR A 88 13.10 -12.80 9.29
CA THR A 88 13.02 -13.06 10.72
C THR A 88 12.27 -11.94 11.42
N ILE A 89 11.18 -12.27 12.12
CA ILE A 89 10.34 -11.28 12.80
C ILE A 89 10.24 -11.64 14.27
N THR A 90 10.64 -10.70 15.14
CA THR A 90 10.66 -10.87 16.60
C THR A 90 9.75 -9.83 17.26
N ALA A 91 8.92 -10.26 18.20
CA ALA A 91 8.24 -9.39 19.15
C ALA A 91 8.86 -9.56 20.54
N ILE A 92 9.17 -8.45 21.21
CA ILE A 92 9.64 -8.37 22.59
C ILE A 92 8.52 -7.70 23.39
N PHE A 93 8.03 -8.37 24.41
CA PHE A 93 6.92 -7.92 25.25
C PHE A 93 7.42 -7.10 26.44
N PRO A 94 6.54 -6.29 27.09
CA PRO A 94 6.95 -5.44 28.23
C PRO A 94 7.49 -6.19 29.45
N ASP A 95 7.11 -7.45 29.59
CA ASP A 95 7.62 -8.36 30.65
C ASP A 95 8.99 -8.99 30.32
N GLY A 96 9.55 -8.68 29.15
CA GLY A 96 10.80 -9.24 28.65
C GLY A 96 10.65 -10.56 27.90
N GLY A 97 9.46 -11.12 27.85
CA GLY A 97 9.16 -12.27 26.98
C GLY A 97 9.36 -11.95 25.50
N GLN A 98 9.71 -12.94 24.70
CA GLN A 98 9.88 -12.72 23.27
C GLN A 98 9.36 -13.90 22.44
N ALA A 99 8.94 -13.59 21.23
CA ALA A 99 8.53 -14.57 20.23
C ALA A 99 9.20 -14.24 18.88
N THR A 100 9.87 -15.23 18.27
CA THR A 100 10.59 -15.07 17.01
C THR A 100 10.09 -16.10 16.01
N TYR A 101 9.79 -15.64 14.79
CA TYR A 101 9.33 -16.47 13.69
C TYR A 101 10.11 -16.19 12.42
N THR A 102 10.31 -17.23 11.62
CA THR A 102 10.90 -17.12 10.28
C THR A 102 9.81 -17.32 9.22
N GLY A 103 9.76 -16.38 8.28
CA GLY A 103 8.79 -16.36 7.19
C GLY A 103 7.44 -15.76 7.58
N THR A 104 6.81 -15.16 6.58
CA THR A 104 5.54 -14.40 6.74
C THR A 104 4.35 -15.28 7.13
N ASN A 105 4.36 -16.54 6.73
CA ASN A 105 3.29 -17.47 7.08
C ASN A 105 3.28 -17.77 8.58
N ALA A 106 4.44 -18.12 9.15
CA ALA A 106 4.57 -18.41 10.58
C ALA A 106 4.26 -17.17 11.43
N TRP A 107 4.73 -15.99 11.00
CA TRP A 107 4.40 -14.74 11.66
C TRP A 107 2.89 -14.42 11.61
N GLY A 108 2.26 -14.59 10.45
CA GLY A 108 0.81 -14.36 10.29
C GLY A 108 -0.03 -15.32 11.15
N ASP A 109 0.39 -16.59 11.27
CA ASP A 109 -0.28 -17.55 12.16
C ASP A 109 -0.14 -17.18 13.64
N PHE A 110 1.04 -16.71 14.04
CA PHE A 110 1.28 -16.21 15.39
C PHE A 110 0.38 -15.00 15.70
N VAL A 111 0.35 -13.97 14.84
CA VAL A 111 -0.50 -12.79 15.00
C VAL A 111 -1.97 -13.19 15.08
N ALA A 112 -2.43 -14.07 14.18
CA ALA A 112 -3.81 -14.56 14.19
C ALA A 112 -4.15 -15.32 15.49
N SER A 113 -3.21 -16.10 16.02
CA SER A 113 -3.39 -16.82 17.29
C SER A 113 -3.51 -15.85 18.47
N VAL A 114 -2.62 -14.85 18.54
CA VAL A 114 -2.65 -13.82 19.59
C VAL A 114 -3.96 -13.02 19.52
N PHE A 115 -4.37 -12.58 18.34
CA PHE A 115 -5.57 -11.76 18.17
C PHE A 115 -6.84 -12.54 18.54
N ARG A 116 -6.93 -13.79 18.10
CA ARG A 116 -8.04 -14.69 18.45
C ARG A 116 -8.08 -15.01 19.94
N GLY A 117 -6.90 -15.32 20.53
CA GLY A 117 -6.79 -15.65 21.95
C GLY A 117 -7.20 -14.49 22.86
N ASN A 118 -7.01 -13.24 22.40
CA ASN A 118 -7.44 -12.04 23.10
C ASN A 118 -8.87 -11.59 22.76
N GLY A 119 -9.54 -12.25 21.83
CA GLY A 119 -10.91 -11.90 21.43
C GLY A 119 -11.01 -10.60 20.63
N TYR A 120 -9.98 -10.23 19.86
CA TYR A 120 -10.03 -9.03 19.04
C TYR A 120 -10.94 -9.21 17.83
N VAL A 121 -11.78 -8.20 17.58
CA VAL A 121 -12.73 -8.16 16.45
C VAL A 121 -12.33 -7.16 15.37
N ALA A 122 -11.43 -6.22 15.69
CA ALA A 122 -10.82 -5.29 14.75
C ALA A 122 -9.53 -4.73 15.35
N THR A 123 -8.59 -4.36 14.49
CA THR A 123 -7.35 -3.69 14.90
C THR A 123 -7.05 -2.50 13.98
N GLN A 124 -6.28 -1.55 14.48
CA GLN A 124 -5.76 -0.44 13.72
C GLN A 124 -4.32 -0.17 14.14
N HIS A 125 -3.40 -0.20 13.19
CA HIS A 125 -1.99 0.07 13.40
C HIS A 125 -1.61 1.40 12.76
N LEU A 126 -1.20 2.37 13.59
CA LEU A 126 -0.62 3.63 13.17
C LEU A 126 0.90 3.54 13.35
N ILE A 127 1.63 3.67 12.25
CA ILE A 127 3.09 3.61 12.26
C ILE A 127 3.60 4.95 11.76
N GLY A 128 4.44 5.59 12.56
CA GLY A 128 4.95 6.93 12.28
C GLY A 128 6.32 7.17 12.87
N THR A 129 6.77 8.43 12.87
CA THR A 129 8.12 8.82 13.33
C THR A 129 9.19 7.92 12.70
N ILE A 130 9.17 7.89 11.36
CA ILE A 130 9.98 6.97 10.57
C ILE A 130 11.35 7.62 10.33
N ASN A 131 12.41 6.87 10.60
CA ASN A 131 13.78 7.25 10.27
C ASN A 131 14.41 6.15 9.43
N ILE A 132 14.99 6.52 8.27
CA ILE A 132 15.54 5.59 7.29
C ILE A 132 16.97 5.99 6.98
N ALA A 133 17.87 5.01 6.96
CA ALA A 133 19.26 5.17 6.54
C ALA A 133 19.58 4.17 5.43
N VAL A 134 19.71 4.66 4.19
CA VAL A 134 19.97 3.82 2.99
C VAL A 134 21.46 3.72 2.74
N GLN A 135 21.94 2.49 2.47
CA GLN A 135 23.29 2.20 2.07
C GLN A 135 23.32 1.17 0.91
N GLY A 136 23.37 1.66 -0.31
CA GLY A 136 23.30 0.81 -1.51
C GLY A 136 21.98 0.03 -1.57
N ASN A 137 22.06 -1.28 -1.59
CA ASN A 137 20.88 -2.17 -1.61
C ASN A 137 20.42 -2.60 -0.21
N ASN A 138 20.92 -1.97 0.85
CA ASN A 138 20.52 -2.20 2.23
C ASN A 138 20.03 -0.90 2.86
N ALA A 139 19.13 -1.03 3.83
CA ALA A 139 18.73 0.09 4.67
C ALA A 139 18.43 -0.38 6.09
N LYS A 140 18.50 0.57 7.02
CA LYS A 140 17.92 0.42 8.36
C LYS A 140 16.76 1.38 8.48
N MET A 141 15.68 0.92 9.09
CA MET A 141 14.51 1.74 9.36
C MET A 141 14.11 1.57 10.83
N THR A 142 13.79 2.67 11.48
CA THR A 142 13.12 2.66 12.78
C THR A 142 11.80 3.41 12.68
N SER A 143 10.79 2.96 13.41
CA SER A 143 9.48 3.62 13.42
C SER A 143 8.76 3.37 14.74
N TYR A 144 7.77 4.22 15.06
CA TYR A 144 6.94 4.08 16.25
C TYR A 144 5.61 3.44 15.90
N LEU A 145 5.13 2.58 16.79
CA LEU A 145 3.84 1.94 16.72
C LEU A 145 2.90 2.57 17.76
N HIS A 146 1.70 2.92 17.30
CA HIS A 146 0.51 3.04 18.15
C HIS A 146 -0.58 2.15 17.54
N ALA A 147 -1.03 1.15 18.28
CA ALA A 147 -2.07 0.24 17.80
C ALA A 147 -3.23 0.13 18.79
N THR A 148 -4.44 0.04 18.25
CA THR A 148 -5.65 -0.24 18.99
C THR A 148 -6.24 -1.58 18.56
N HIS A 149 -6.71 -2.37 19.52
CA HIS A 149 -7.28 -3.68 19.29
C HIS A 149 -8.66 -3.71 19.96
N LYS A 150 -9.71 -3.68 19.15
CA LYS A 150 -11.09 -3.69 19.66
C LYS A 150 -11.47 -5.08 20.17
N ARG A 151 -11.90 -5.17 21.43
CA ARG A 151 -12.51 -6.38 22.02
C ARG A 151 -14.04 -6.32 21.99
N SER A 152 -14.60 -5.16 22.33
CA SER A 152 -16.04 -4.90 22.38
C SER A 152 -16.33 -3.43 22.11
N GLU A 153 -17.57 -3.01 22.26
CA GLU A 153 -17.96 -1.59 22.14
C GLU A 153 -17.38 -0.71 23.25
N THR A 154 -16.99 -1.30 24.36
CA THR A 154 -16.53 -0.59 25.57
C THR A 154 -15.13 -0.96 26.01
N SER A 155 -14.42 -1.82 25.25
CA SER A 155 -13.09 -2.30 25.62
C SER A 155 -12.17 -2.37 24.42
N ILE A 156 -11.02 -1.70 24.54
CA ILE A 156 -9.91 -1.75 23.58
C ILE A 156 -8.61 -2.06 24.34
N ASP A 157 -7.70 -2.77 23.67
CA ASP A 157 -6.32 -2.87 24.08
C ASP A 157 -5.48 -1.89 23.27
N VAL A 158 -4.56 -1.18 23.92
CA VAL A 158 -3.64 -0.23 23.28
C VAL A 158 -2.22 -0.73 23.42
N ALA A 159 -1.53 -0.86 22.30
CA ALA A 159 -0.13 -1.22 22.23
C ALA A 159 0.68 -0.02 21.73
N ASN A 160 1.78 0.30 22.42
CA ASN A 160 2.78 1.24 21.93
C ASN A 160 4.14 0.53 21.90
N GLY A 161 4.94 0.87 20.90
CA GLY A 161 6.24 0.25 20.73
C GLY A 161 7.07 0.90 19.65
N THR A 162 8.19 0.27 19.37
CA THR A 162 9.11 0.65 18.29
C THR A 162 9.37 -0.54 17.39
N TYR A 163 9.54 -0.27 16.10
CA TYR A 163 10.09 -1.21 15.14
C TYR A 163 11.55 -0.85 14.82
N GLU A 164 12.38 -1.87 14.74
CA GLU A 164 13.73 -1.81 14.20
C GLU A 164 13.80 -2.79 13.03
N ASP A 165 14.06 -2.28 11.83
CA ASP A 165 14.02 -3.05 10.59
C ASP A 165 15.37 -3.04 9.88
N GLU A 166 15.79 -4.22 9.40
CA GLU A 166 16.77 -4.37 8.35
C GLU A 166 16.05 -4.60 7.02
N VAL A 167 16.31 -3.71 6.07
CA VAL A 167 15.63 -3.68 4.76
C VAL A 167 16.64 -3.95 3.66
N VAL A 168 16.25 -4.72 2.65
CA VAL A 168 17.11 -5.07 1.52
C VAL A 168 16.37 -4.85 0.20
N LYS A 169 17.11 -4.48 -0.85
CA LYS A 169 16.57 -4.41 -2.21
C LYS A 169 16.82 -5.73 -2.92
N GLN A 170 15.73 -6.46 -3.23
CA GLN A 170 15.76 -7.73 -3.94
C GLN A 170 14.89 -7.64 -5.21
N ASN A 171 15.43 -8.03 -6.37
CA ASN A 171 14.72 -8.00 -7.64
C ASN A 171 14.06 -6.63 -7.93
N GLY A 172 14.79 -5.55 -7.62
CA GLY A 172 14.32 -4.17 -7.82
C GLY A 172 13.35 -3.64 -6.77
N ARG A 173 12.92 -4.44 -5.79
CA ARG A 173 11.98 -4.03 -4.74
C ARG A 173 12.62 -4.05 -3.36
N TRP A 174 12.27 -3.07 -2.51
CA TRP A 174 12.65 -3.06 -1.11
C TRP A 174 11.75 -4.00 -0.31
N LYS A 175 12.35 -4.74 0.62
CA LYS A 175 11.66 -5.69 1.51
C LYS A 175 12.34 -5.75 2.88
N ILE A 176 11.56 -5.94 3.93
CA ILE A 176 12.07 -6.14 5.28
C ILE A 176 12.63 -7.57 5.37
N ARG A 177 13.90 -7.69 5.69
CA ARG A 177 14.55 -8.98 5.94
C ARG A 177 14.50 -9.36 7.41
N ARG A 178 14.60 -8.38 8.31
CA ARG A 178 14.48 -8.58 9.76
C ARG A 178 13.66 -7.47 10.35
N ARG A 179 12.75 -7.80 11.26
CA ARG A 179 11.99 -6.84 12.06
C ARG A 179 12.08 -7.23 13.52
N THR A 180 12.33 -6.24 14.39
CA THR A 180 12.15 -6.39 15.83
C THR A 180 11.11 -5.37 16.30
N LEU A 181 9.97 -5.86 16.78
CA LEU A 181 8.99 -5.08 17.52
C LEU A 181 9.36 -5.09 19.00
N LYS A 182 9.59 -3.92 19.60
CA LYS A 182 9.77 -3.76 21.04
C LYS A 182 8.53 -3.07 21.59
N LEU A 183 7.67 -3.80 22.29
CA LEU A 183 6.50 -3.23 22.94
C LEU A 183 6.92 -2.50 24.20
N ILE A 184 6.50 -1.24 24.33
CA ILE A 184 6.73 -0.38 25.51
C ILE A 184 5.58 -0.55 26.48
N THR A 185 4.34 -0.55 25.96
CA THR A 185 3.12 -0.72 26.75
C THR A 185 2.13 -1.60 26.02
N PHE A 186 1.34 -2.33 26.79
CA PHE A 186 0.19 -3.07 26.29
C PHE A 186 -0.89 -2.99 27.39
N LEU A 187 -1.89 -2.11 27.20
CA LEU A 187 -2.86 -1.74 28.21
C LEU A 187 -4.28 -2.00 27.72
N ASN A 188 -5.12 -2.54 28.62
CA ASN A 188 -6.57 -2.58 28.39
C ASN A 188 -7.20 -1.28 28.86
N LEU A 189 -7.99 -0.67 27.98
CA LEU A 189 -8.83 0.50 28.29
C LEU A 189 -10.29 0.09 28.15
N SER A 190 -11.04 0.24 29.25
CA SER A 190 -12.47 -0.08 29.31
C SER A 190 -13.25 1.13 29.79
N SER A 191 -14.42 1.37 29.21
CA SER A 191 -15.35 2.43 29.61
C SER A 191 -16.74 1.85 29.87
N PRO A 192 -17.57 2.51 30.70
CA PRO A 192 -18.98 2.12 30.78
C PRO A 192 -19.65 2.25 29.41
N PRO A 193 -20.74 1.51 29.14
CA PRO A 193 -21.49 1.61 27.89
C PRO A 193 -21.86 3.06 27.60
N SER A 194 -21.56 3.53 26.38
CA SER A 194 -21.93 4.89 25.97
C SER A 194 -23.45 5.00 25.85
N THR A 195 -24.05 5.97 26.51
CA THR A 195 -25.45 6.37 26.31
C THR A 195 -25.63 7.24 25.04
N VAL A 196 -24.52 7.70 24.46
CA VAL A 196 -24.53 8.53 23.25
C VAL A 196 -24.78 7.65 22.03
N ARG A 197 -25.98 7.67 21.49
CA ARG A 197 -26.26 7.15 20.14
C ARG A 197 -25.86 8.21 19.14
N LEU A 198 -24.91 7.90 18.28
CA LEU A 198 -24.68 8.68 17.06
C LEU A 198 -25.88 8.45 16.14
N SER A 199 -26.84 9.35 16.14
CA SER A 199 -27.91 9.37 15.15
C SER A 199 -27.35 9.93 13.85
N ILE A 200 -27.15 9.05 12.86
CA ILE A 200 -26.87 9.47 11.48
C ILE A 200 -28.21 9.90 10.88
N PRO A 201 -28.37 11.16 10.42
CA PRO A 201 -29.59 11.56 9.73
C PRO A 201 -29.77 10.66 8.49
N SER A 202 -30.94 10.06 8.35
CA SER A 202 -31.30 9.36 7.11
C SER A 202 -31.36 10.40 5.97
N ARG A 203 -30.62 10.13 4.90
CA ARG A 203 -30.72 10.92 3.65
C ARG A 203 -32.00 10.59 2.93
#